data_376f190efa3d1ee91e93487c7328dcb8
#
_entry.id   376f190efa3d1ee91e93487c7328dcb8
#
_cell.length_a   1.000
_cell.length_b   1.000
_cell.length_c   1.000
_cell.angle_alpha   90.00
_cell.angle_beta   90.00
_cell.angle_gamma   90.00
#
_symmetry.space_group_name_H-M   'P 1'
#
loop_
_entity.id
_entity.type
_entity.pdbx_description
1 polymer ?
#
loop_
_entity_poly.entity_id
_entity_poly.type
_entity_poly.pdbx_seq_one_letter_code
_entity_poly.pdbx_strand_id
1 'polypeptide(L)'
;MELPTAKSFEVIDITKQVKQIVEKSALQEAIVTITSLHTTCALAVNENEERLLDDIRNYFLALAPADKPYKHNDLHLRVNIPPDEPENAHAHLIAMMLGNSESVSVHQGELVLGRYQSILMLEMDGPRQRKCAVQLIGTQ
;
A
#
# COMPACT_ATOMS: atom_id res chain seq x y z
N MET A 1 -4.93 11.12 -2.74
CA MET A 1 -5.68 10.45 -1.66
C MET A 1 -4.79 10.35 -0.43
N GLU A 2 -5.27 10.84 0.68
CA GLU A 2 -4.56 10.81 1.96
C GLU A 2 -5.12 9.71 2.85
N LEU A 3 -4.24 9.00 3.56
CA LEU A 3 -4.58 7.85 4.40
C LEU A 3 -3.79 7.91 5.70
N PRO A 4 -4.43 8.23 6.84
CA PRO A 4 -3.78 8.09 8.13
C PRO A 4 -3.69 6.61 8.51
N THR A 5 -2.55 6.20 9.05
CA THR A 5 -2.37 4.84 9.56
C THR A 5 -2.23 4.85 11.08
N ALA A 6 -2.59 3.74 11.72
CA ALA A 6 -2.68 3.66 13.18
C ALA A 6 -1.69 2.67 13.79
N LYS A 7 -1.17 1.73 13.00
CA LYS A 7 -0.33 0.62 13.49
C LYS A 7 0.97 0.52 12.71
N SER A 8 1.97 -0.14 13.28
CA SER A 8 3.26 -0.37 12.62
C SER A 8 3.11 -1.25 11.37
N PHE A 9 2.26 -2.27 11.43
CA PHE A 9 1.84 -3.06 10.27
C PHE A 9 0.30 -3.01 10.21
N GLU A 10 -0.23 -2.54 9.08
CA GLU A 10 -1.67 -2.36 8.91
C GLU A 10 -2.04 -2.56 7.43
N VAL A 11 -3.07 -3.33 7.19
CA VAL A 11 -3.65 -3.49 5.85
C VAL A 11 -4.95 -2.70 5.80
N ILE A 12 -5.02 -1.75 4.88
CA ILE A 12 -6.15 -0.84 4.74
C ILE A 12 -6.85 -1.12 3.42
N ASP A 13 -8.14 -1.43 3.47
CA ASP A 13 -8.97 -1.56 2.29
C ASP A 13 -9.34 -0.16 1.78
N ILE A 14 -8.85 0.20 0.61
CA ILE A 14 -9.09 1.49 -0.03
C ILE A 14 -10.04 1.40 -1.23
N THR A 15 -10.68 0.27 -1.42
CA THR A 15 -11.58 0.02 -2.56
C THR A 15 -12.66 1.08 -2.66
N LYS A 16 -13.29 1.42 -1.53
CA LYS A 16 -14.37 2.42 -1.49
C LYS A 16 -13.89 3.80 -1.94
N GLN A 17 -12.74 4.24 -1.47
CA GLN A 17 -12.17 5.54 -1.84
C GLN A 17 -11.83 5.59 -3.33
N VAL A 18 -11.23 4.51 -3.86
CA VAL A 18 -10.92 4.42 -5.29
C VAL A 18 -12.21 4.41 -6.13
N LYS A 19 -13.21 3.65 -5.71
CA LYS A 19 -14.53 3.62 -6.37
C LYS A 19 -15.15 5.01 -6.46
N GLN A 20 -15.12 5.77 -5.38
CA GLN A 20 -15.65 7.15 -5.35
C GLN A 20 -14.91 8.08 -6.33
N ILE A 21 -13.59 7.91 -6.48
CA ILE A 21 -12.79 8.68 -7.43
C ILE A 21 -13.18 8.31 -8.87
N VAL A 22 -13.35 7.03 -9.15
CA VAL A 22 -13.81 6.55 -10.46
C VAL A 22 -15.20 7.14 -10.80
N GLU A 23 -16.15 7.04 -9.88
CA GLU A 23 -17.50 7.59 -10.06
C GLU A 23 -17.47 9.09 -10.37
N LYS A 24 -16.67 9.86 -9.63
CA LYS A 24 -16.53 11.31 -9.85
C LYS A 24 -15.88 11.68 -11.17
N SER A 25 -15.08 10.79 -11.76
CA SER A 25 -14.43 11.04 -13.05
C SER A 25 -15.40 11.00 -14.22
N ALA A 26 -16.54 10.34 -14.07
CA ALA A 26 -17.54 10.08 -15.11
C ALA A 26 -16.99 9.27 -16.31
N LEU A 27 -15.80 8.70 -16.20
CA LEU A 27 -15.23 7.85 -17.24
C LEU A 27 -15.94 6.50 -17.25
N GLN A 28 -16.27 6.02 -18.43
CA GLN A 28 -16.99 4.75 -18.61
C GLN A 28 -16.02 3.60 -18.85
N GLU A 29 -15.01 3.82 -19.66
CA GLU A 29 -13.97 2.84 -19.97
C GLU A 29 -12.62 3.44 -19.60
N ALA A 30 -11.94 2.85 -18.65
CA ALA A 30 -10.69 3.42 -18.14
C ALA A 30 -9.78 2.36 -17.50
N ILE A 31 -8.59 2.79 -17.20
CA ILE A 31 -7.68 2.13 -16.26
C ILE A 31 -7.43 3.10 -15.13
N VAL A 32 -7.64 2.67 -13.90
CA VAL A 32 -7.24 3.41 -12.70
C VAL A 32 -5.97 2.80 -12.14
N THR A 33 -4.96 3.64 -11.91
CA THR A 33 -3.70 3.22 -11.28
C THR A 33 -3.56 3.92 -9.95
N ILE A 34 -3.31 3.14 -8.91
CA ILE A 34 -3.07 3.62 -7.55
C ILE A 34 -1.59 3.39 -7.24
N THR A 35 -0.89 4.44 -6.83
CA THR A 35 0.55 4.39 -6.55
C THR A 35 0.84 4.93 -5.16
N SER A 36 1.53 4.15 -4.34
CA SER A 36 2.05 4.63 -3.06
C SER A 36 3.20 5.61 -3.31
N LEU A 37 3.21 6.71 -2.58
CA LEU A 37 4.29 7.72 -2.63
C LEU A 37 5.32 7.51 -1.51
N HIS A 38 5.36 6.31 -0.93
CA HIS A 38 6.24 5.98 0.21
C HIS A 38 7.02 4.70 -0.03
N THR A 39 8.23 4.66 0.50
CA THR A 39 9.13 3.51 0.35
C THR A 39 8.87 2.38 1.35
N THR A 40 7.97 2.59 2.30
CA THR A 40 7.60 1.62 3.34
C THR A 40 6.11 1.25 3.32
N CYS A 41 5.45 1.51 2.20
CA CYS A 41 4.08 1.10 1.91
C CYS A 41 4.02 0.34 0.59
N ALA A 42 2.97 -0.44 0.41
CA ALA A 42 2.74 -1.19 -0.82
C ALA A 42 1.26 -1.21 -1.19
N LEU A 43 0.97 -1.55 -2.43
CA LEU A 43 -0.37 -1.78 -2.95
C LEU A 43 -0.51 -3.25 -3.35
N ALA A 44 -1.67 -3.83 -3.10
CA ALA A 44 -2.01 -5.18 -3.55
C ALA A 44 -3.50 -5.27 -3.85
N VAL A 45 -3.87 -6.23 -4.70
CA VAL A 45 -5.28 -6.61 -4.90
C VAL A 45 -5.43 -8.03 -4.38
N ASN A 46 -6.19 -8.19 -3.30
CA ASN A 46 -6.43 -9.49 -2.70
C ASN A 46 -7.69 -9.42 -1.81
N GLU A 47 -7.95 -10.46 -1.06
CA GLU A 47 -9.14 -10.57 -0.22
C GLU A 47 -8.94 -9.83 1.11
N ASN A 48 -9.91 -9.00 1.46
CA ASN A 48 -9.98 -8.36 2.77
C ASN A 48 -10.77 -9.25 3.74
N GLU A 49 -10.07 -10.22 4.35
CA GLU A 49 -10.63 -11.12 5.34
C GLU A 49 -9.73 -11.10 6.58
N GLU A 50 -10.31 -10.93 7.74
CA GLU A 50 -9.61 -10.65 9.00
C GLU A 50 -8.49 -11.66 9.32
N ARG A 51 -8.77 -12.94 9.17
CA ARG A 51 -7.78 -13.97 9.48
C ARG A 51 -6.68 -14.07 8.42
N LEU A 52 -7.05 -13.86 7.15
CA LEU A 52 -6.08 -13.78 6.07
C LEU A 52 -5.14 -12.56 6.24
N LEU A 53 -5.65 -11.44 6.71
CA LEU A 53 -4.82 -10.26 6.98
C LEU A 53 -3.76 -10.55 8.06
N ASP A 54 -4.10 -11.33 9.07
CA ASP A 54 -3.14 -11.80 10.07
C ASP A 54 -2.09 -12.72 9.44
N ASP A 55 -2.50 -13.63 8.57
CA ASP A 55 -1.58 -14.50 7.84
C ASP A 55 -0.64 -13.70 6.94
N ILE A 56 -1.14 -12.70 6.25
CA ILE A 56 -0.33 -11.80 5.40
C ILE A 56 0.74 -11.11 6.25
N ARG A 57 0.34 -10.52 7.37
CA ARG A 57 1.26 -9.87 8.29
C ARG A 57 2.35 -10.84 8.77
N ASN A 58 1.95 -11.99 9.28
CA ASN A 58 2.87 -12.98 9.84
C ASN A 58 3.81 -13.53 8.77
N TYR A 59 3.30 -13.78 7.56
CA TYR A 59 4.11 -14.27 6.44
C TYR A 59 5.24 -13.30 6.06
N PHE A 60 4.92 -12.03 5.86
CA PHE A 60 5.91 -11.05 5.46
C PHE A 60 6.88 -10.70 6.58
N LEU A 61 6.44 -10.64 7.82
CA LEU A 61 7.32 -10.43 8.96
C LEU A 61 8.24 -11.64 9.25
N ALA A 62 7.86 -12.84 8.83
CA ALA A 62 8.73 -14.00 8.88
C ALA A 62 9.81 -13.95 7.79
N LEU A 63 9.46 -13.47 6.58
CA LEU A 63 10.41 -13.30 5.48
C LEU A 63 11.43 -12.17 5.76
N ALA A 64 10.97 -11.07 6.31
CA ALA A 64 11.80 -9.92 6.64
C ALA A 64 11.51 -9.47 8.08
N PRO A 65 12.10 -10.18 9.08
CA PRO A 65 11.89 -9.85 10.49
C PRO A 65 12.40 -8.44 10.82
N ALA A 66 11.65 -7.71 11.63
CA ALA A 66 12.01 -6.34 12.02
C ALA A 66 13.27 -6.27 12.87
N ASP A 67 13.57 -7.32 13.63
CA ASP A 67 14.69 -7.40 14.59
C ASP A 67 15.99 -8.00 14.01
N LYS A 68 16.00 -8.31 12.71
CA LYS A 68 17.20 -8.81 12.04
C LYS A 68 18.25 -7.69 11.89
N PRO A 69 19.57 -7.97 11.92
CA PRO A 69 20.59 -6.94 11.77
C PRO A 69 20.75 -6.51 10.30
N TYR A 70 19.98 -5.51 9.90
CA TYR A 70 20.07 -4.88 8.58
C TYR A 70 21.02 -3.69 8.62
N LYS A 71 21.79 -3.49 7.55
CA LYS A 71 22.70 -2.34 7.43
C LYS A 71 21.98 -1.00 7.46
N HIS A 72 20.78 -0.93 6.90
CA HIS A 72 19.95 0.27 6.92
C HIS A 72 19.59 0.73 8.34
N ASN A 73 19.56 -0.21 9.30
CA ASN A 73 19.28 0.06 10.70
C ASN A 73 20.53 0.49 11.50
N ASP A 74 21.71 0.46 10.88
CA ASP A 74 22.96 0.96 11.48
C ASP A 74 22.99 2.50 11.41
N LEU A 75 22.14 3.16 12.19
CA LEU A 75 21.91 4.61 12.10
C LEU A 75 23.19 5.42 12.34
N HIS A 76 24.07 4.93 13.22
CA HIS A 76 25.35 5.56 13.54
C HIS A 76 26.34 5.60 12.36
N LEU A 77 26.14 4.76 11.34
CA LEU A 77 26.96 4.71 10.12
C LEU A 77 26.35 5.50 8.96
N ARG A 78 25.14 6.01 9.13
CA ARG A 78 24.43 6.76 8.10
C ARG A 78 24.55 8.26 8.32
N VAL A 79 24.68 9.01 7.23
CA VAL A 79 24.82 10.47 7.25
C VAL A 79 23.55 11.14 6.70
N ASN A 80 23.32 12.39 7.08
CA ASN A 80 22.20 13.20 6.58
C ASN A 80 20.82 12.59 6.86
N ILE A 81 20.67 11.91 8.01
CA ILE A 81 19.39 11.38 8.46
C ILE A 81 18.78 12.30 9.54
N PRO A 82 17.44 12.35 9.66
CA PRO A 82 16.81 13.10 10.74
C PRO A 82 17.08 12.45 12.10
N PRO A 83 16.99 13.23 13.23
CA PRO A 83 17.24 12.70 14.56
C PRO A 83 16.31 11.55 14.97
N ASP A 84 15.10 11.50 14.40
CA ASP A 84 14.07 10.50 14.68
C ASP A 84 13.98 9.41 13.61
N GLU A 85 15.08 9.18 12.86
CA GLU A 85 15.13 8.14 11.82
C GLU A 85 14.77 6.77 12.40
N PRO A 86 13.75 6.07 11.84
CA PRO A 86 13.35 4.77 12.34
C PRO A 86 14.26 3.65 11.84
N GLU A 87 14.28 2.54 12.56
CA GLU A 87 14.88 1.28 12.13
C GLU A 87 13.84 0.45 11.39
N ASN A 88 13.72 0.68 10.08
CA ASN A 88 12.63 0.19 9.24
C ASN A 88 13.08 -0.58 7.98
N ALA A 89 14.28 -1.15 7.98
CA ALA A 89 14.80 -1.87 6.81
C ALA A 89 13.85 -2.96 6.33
N HIS A 90 13.25 -3.72 7.24
CA HIS A 90 12.27 -4.77 6.91
C HIS A 90 11.09 -4.23 6.11
N ALA A 91 10.60 -3.05 6.46
CA ALA A 91 9.47 -2.41 5.78
C ALA A 91 9.79 -2.06 4.32
N HIS A 92 10.99 -1.54 4.05
CA HIS A 92 11.46 -1.29 2.69
C HIS A 92 11.53 -2.58 1.86
N LEU A 93 12.04 -3.65 2.46
CA LEU A 93 12.19 -4.93 1.75
C LEU A 93 10.84 -5.57 1.42
N ILE A 94 9.88 -5.52 2.34
CA ILE A 94 8.53 -6.01 2.11
C ILE A 94 7.84 -5.17 1.02
N ALA A 95 7.99 -3.84 1.08
CA ALA A 95 7.43 -2.95 0.07
C ALA A 95 7.94 -3.28 -1.34
N MET A 96 9.24 -3.59 -1.47
CA MET A 96 9.83 -4.01 -2.76
C MET A 96 9.28 -5.35 -3.25
N MET A 97 9.00 -6.30 -2.36
CA MET A 97 8.42 -7.59 -2.73
C MET A 97 7.00 -7.45 -3.27
N LEU A 98 6.20 -6.58 -2.64
CA LEU A 98 4.78 -6.40 -2.98
C LEU A 98 4.59 -5.45 -4.16
N GLY A 99 5.41 -4.40 -4.25
CA GLY A 99 5.27 -3.35 -5.25
C GLY A 99 4.49 -2.14 -4.75
N ASN A 100 4.64 -1.04 -5.45
CA ASN A 100 4.12 0.27 -5.02
C ASN A 100 2.89 0.73 -5.81
N SER A 101 2.41 -0.04 -6.77
CA SER A 101 1.25 0.35 -7.59
C SER A 101 0.43 -0.86 -8.02
N GLU A 102 -0.86 -0.59 -8.22
CA GLU A 102 -1.81 -1.52 -8.80
C GLU A 102 -2.67 -0.82 -9.83
N SER A 103 -3.01 -1.52 -10.90
CA SER A 103 -3.92 -1.05 -11.94
C SER A 103 -5.14 -1.93 -11.99
N VAL A 104 -6.31 -1.28 -12.08
CA VAL A 104 -7.60 -1.97 -12.18
C VAL A 104 -8.37 -1.38 -13.37
N SER A 105 -8.99 -2.25 -14.16
CA SER A 105 -9.86 -1.81 -15.26
C SER A 105 -11.14 -1.19 -14.72
N VAL A 106 -11.65 -0.21 -15.46
CA VAL A 106 -12.98 0.37 -15.25
C VAL A 106 -13.83 0.07 -16.49
N HIS A 107 -14.99 -0.50 -16.28
CA HIS A 107 -15.95 -0.81 -17.32
C HIS A 107 -17.32 -0.30 -16.92
N GLN A 108 -17.97 0.45 -17.82
CA GLN A 108 -19.27 1.10 -17.56
C GLN A 108 -19.28 1.93 -16.26
N GLY A 109 -18.16 2.60 -15.97
CA GLY A 109 -18.01 3.45 -14.80
C GLY A 109 -17.75 2.72 -13.49
N GLU A 110 -17.56 1.41 -13.53
CA GLU A 110 -17.33 0.59 -12.33
C GLU A 110 -15.98 -0.13 -12.37
N LEU A 111 -15.38 -0.34 -11.19
CA LEU A 111 -14.18 -1.13 -11.04
C LEU A 111 -14.43 -2.60 -11.41
N VAL A 112 -13.58 -3.14 -12.26
CA VAL A 112 -13.62 -4.57 -12.62
C VAL A 112 -12.80 -5.35 -11.60
N LEU A 113 -13.47 -5.78 -10.55
CA LEU A 113 -12.89 -6.61 -9.49
C LEU A 113 -13.67 -7.92 -9.36
N GLY A 114 -12.95 -9.00 -9.08
CA GLY A 114 -13.59 -10.26 -8.69
C GLY A 114 -14.30 -10.11 -7.34
N ARG A 115 -15.19 -11.04 -7.06
CA ARG A 115 -16.06 -11.01 -5.85
C ARG A 115 -15.28 -10.82 -4.54
N TYR A 116 -14.09 -11.43 -4.44
CA TYR A 116 -13.29 -11.39 -3.22
C TYR A 116 -12.12 -10.41 -3.29
N GLN A 117 -11.97 -9.70 -4.40
CA GLN A 117 -10.87 -8.77 -4.57
C GLN A 117 -11.18 -7.40 -3.94
N SER A 118 -10.25 -6.92 -3.16
CA SER A 118 -10.20 -5.56 -2.64
C SER A 118 -8.88 -4.92 -3.00
N ILE A 119 -8.87 -3.61 -3.16
CA ILE A 119 -7.63 -2.85 -3.32
C ILE A 119 -7.12 -2.53 -1.92
N LEU A 120 -5.93 -3.02 -1.61
CA LEU A 120 -5.32 -2.94 -0.29
C LEU A 120 -4.08 -2.08 -0.31
N MET A 121 -3.95 -1.18 0.66
CA MET A 121 -2.72 -0.46 0.95
C MET A 121 -2.11 -1.10 2.20
N LEU A 122 -0.84 -1.51 2.10
CA LEU A 122 -0.11 -2.13 3.20
C LEU A 122 0.85 -1.12 3.80
N GLU A 123 0.67 -0.83 5.08
CA GLU A 123 1.55 -0.02 5.89
C GLU A 123 2.50 -0.93 6.66
N MET A 124 3.82 -0.73 6.50
CA MET A 124 4.81 -1.53 7.20
C MET A 124 5.68 -0.74 8.19
N ASP A 125 5.47 0.57 8.29
CA ASP A 125 6.27 1.46 9.16
C ASP A 125 5.41 2.60 9.73
N GLY A 126 4.21 2.26 10.18
CA GLY A 126 3.31 3.21 10.81
C GLY A 126 3.48 3.33 12.33
N PRO A 127 2.68 4.19 12.97
CA PRO A 127 1.65 5.03 12.35
C PRO A 127 2.21 6.28 11.66
N ARG A 128 1.64 6.62 10.51
CA ARG A 128 2.03 7.80 9.72
C ARG A 128 0.85 8.35 8.93
N GLN A 129 1.03 9.57 8.41
CA GLN A 129 0.16 10.12 7.39
C GLN A 129 0.69 9.70 6.02
N ARG A 130 -0.08 8.92 5.27
CA ARG A 130 0.31 8.39 3.97
C ARG A 130 -0.45 9.05 2.83
N LYS A 131 0.16 9.00 1.65
CA LYS A 131 -0.44 9.50 0.40
C LYS A 131 -0.30 8.47 -0.70
N CYS A 132 -1.38 8.31 -1.47
CA CYS A 132 -1.38 7.55 -2.71
C CYS A 132 -1.81 8.47 -3.85
N ALA A 133 -1.12 8.37 -4.98
CA ALA A 133 -1.59 8.96 -6.23
C ALA A 133 -2.61 8.05 -6.87
N VAL A 134 -3.68 8.63 -7.41
CA VAL A 134 -4.71 7.89 -8.15
C VAL A 134 -4.86 8.57 -9.51
N GLN A 135 -4.57 7.84 -10.58
CA GLN A 135 -4.66 8.34 -11.95
C GLN A 135 -5.62 7.48 -12.75
N LEU A 136 -6.47 8.15 -13.51
CA LEU A 136 -7.38 7.49 -14.47
C LEU A 136 -7.02 7.93 -15.88
N ILE A 137 -6.97 6.96 -16.79
CA ILE A 137 -6.84 7.19 -18.22
C ILE A 137 -7.97 6.42 -18.91
N GLY A 138 -8.78 7.13 -19.66
CA GLY A 138 -9.92 6.47 -20.30
C GLY A 138 -10.79 7.41 -21.12
N THR A 139 -11.98 6.93 -21.45
CA THR A 139 -12.96 7.62 -22.28
C THR A 139 -14.33 7.70 -21.60
N GLN A 140 -15.06 8.69 -21.98
CA GLN A 140 -16.45 8.87 -21.53
C GLN A 140 -17.44 8.02 -22.33
#